data_7b625c0d27091394c3d3e33841a22307
#
_entry.id   7b625c0d27091394c3d3e33841a22307
#
_cell.length_a   1.000
_cell.length_b   1.000
_cell.length_c   1.000
_cell.angle_alpha   90.00
_cell.angle_beta   90.00
_cell.angle_gamma   90.00
#
_symmetry.space_group_name_H-M   'P 1'
#
loop_
_entity.id
_entity.type
_entity.pdbx_description
1 polymer ?
#
loop_
_entity_poly.entity_id
_entity_poly.type
_entity_poly.pdbx_seq_one_letter_code
_entity_poly.pdbx_strand_id
1 'polypeptide(L)'
;MFPERSLEECKRIDDAYYTAFPGVKAYHQYCYDRAQRYPYTSNLFGIKYYNISGHKLRNTLVQGSAAHFLKYRIRALWEFLQNNHMSSRMQMQIHDELVFEIRKEDPDTIFKDLKEIMEDWPDALVPIVAEAEVTRTNWAEKKDYDIEESAST
;
A
#
# COMPACT_ATOMS: atom_id res chain seq x y z
N MET A 1 3.90 20.37 14.51
CA MET A 1 3.60 20.89 15.86
C MET A 1 2.57 21.97 15.65
N PHE A 2 1.45 21.93 16.38
CA PHE A 2 0.40 22.95 16.26
C PHE A 2 0.73 24.08 17.26
N PRO A 3 1.29 25.20 16.82
CA PRO A 3 1.86 26.21 17.71
C PRO A 3 0.82 26.98 18.55
N GLU A 4 -0.47 26.77 18.28
CA GLU A 4 -1.56 27.48 18.93
C GLU A 4 -2.28 26.67 20.03
N ARG A 5 -1.85 25.42 20.30
CA ARG A 5 -2.54 24.54 21.27
C ARG A 5 -1.71 24.31 22.51
N SER A 6 -2.38 24.33 23.65
CA SER A 6 -1.74 24.01 24.93
C SER A 6 -1.40 22.51 25.02
N LEU A 7 -0.42 22.17 25.88
CA LEU A 7 -0.06 20.77 26.14
C LEU A 7 -1.26 19.94 26.65
N GLU A 8 -2.14 20.56 27.43
CA GLU A 8 -3.36 19.91 27.95
C GLU A 8 -4.36 19.59 26.84
N GLU A 9 -4.52 20.49 25.87
CA GLU A 9 -5.37 20.22 24.71
C GLU A 9 -4.83 19.09 23.85
N CYS A 10 -3.50 19.06 23.62
CA CYS A 10 -2.86 17.97 22.91
C CYS A 10 -3.04 16.62 23.62
N LYS A 11 -2.91 16.57 24.95
CA LYS A 11 -3.17 15.35 25.73
C LYS A 11 -4.62 14.89 25.62
N ARG A 12 -5.59 15.83 25.70
CA ARG A 12 -7.01 15.49 25.54
C ARG A 12 -7.33 14.89 24.18
N ILE A 13 -6.71 15.41 23.12
CA ILE A 13 -6.86 14.87 21.76
C ILE A 13 -6.27 13.46 21.69
N ASP A 14 -5.09 13.25 22.25
CA ASP A 14 -4.42 11.95 22.27
C ASP A 14 -5.23 10.90 23.04
N ASP A 15 -5.73 11.26 24.23
CA ASP A 15 -6.59 10.40 25.04
C ASP A 15 -7.91 10.07 24.32
N ALA A 16 -8.55 11.04 23.68
CA ALA A 16 -9.76 10.82 22.89
C ALA A 16 -9.50 9.87 21.70
N TYR A 17 -8.39 10.04 21.00
CA TYR A 17 -7.98 9.17 19.92
C TYR A 17 -7.79 7.71 20.37
N TYR A 18 -7.03 7.50 21.45
CA TYR A 18 -6.81 6.14 21.97
C TYR A 18 -8.05 5.52 22.62
N THR A 19 -8.99 6.34 23.08
CA THR A 19 -10.30 5.86 23.55
C THR A 19 -11.14 5.37 22.37
N ALA A 20 -11.14 6.12 21.27
CA ALA A 20 -11.85 5.74 20.05
C ALA A 20 -11.21 4.53 19.34
N PHE A 21 -9.87 4.41 19.41
CA PHE A 21 -9.11 3.35 18.73
C PHE A 21 -8.22 2.56 19.70
N PRO A 22 -8.78 1.75 20.59
CA PRO A 22 -8.00 1.02 21.62
C PRO A 22 -7.02 0.00 21.00
N GLY A 23 -7.33 -0.55 19.83
CA GLY A 23 -6.43 -1.45 19.09
C GLY A 23 -5.12 -0.78 18.67
N VAL A 24 -5.15 0.51 18.34
CA VAL A 24 -3.94 1.28 17.99
C VAL A 24 -3.05 1.43 19.23
N LYS A 25 -3.64 1.71 20.40
CA LYS A 25 -2.90 1.77 21.66
C LYS A 25 -2.23 0.45 21.99
N ALA A 26 -2.97 -0.66 21.87
CA ALA A 26 -2.44 -2.01 22.11
C ALA A 26 -1.30 -2.34 21.13
N TYR A 27 -1.43 -2.01 19.85
CA TYR A 27 -0.37 -2.18 18.86
C TYR A 27 0.88 -1.37 19.18
N HIS A 28 0.73 -0.12 19.62
CA HIS A 28 1.86 0.70 20.07
C HIS A 28 2.59 0.07 21.24
N GLN A 29 1.85 -0.42 22.24
CA GLN A 29 2.45 -1.10 23.40
C GLN A 29 3.16 -2.38 22.98
N TYR A 30 2.54 -3.19 22.12
CA TYR A 30 3.19 -4.38 21.54
C TYR A 30 4.53 -4.05 20.88
N CYS A 31 4.61 -2.97 20.09
CA CYS A 31 5.85 -2.59 19.42
C CYS A 31 6.94 -2.18 20.42
N TYR A 32 6.59 -1.47 21.50
CA TYR A 32 7.53 -1.11 22.55
C TYR A 32 8.07 -2.35 23.27
N ASP A 33 7.19 -3.24 23.71
CA ASP A 33 7.58 -4.46 24.42
C ASP A 33 8.42 -5.37 23.53
N ARG A 34 8.06 -5.48 22.26
CA ARG A 34 8.78 -6.28 21.29
C ARG A 34 10.20 -5.78 21.05
N ALA A 35 10.35 -4.45 20.89
CA ALA A 35 11.65 -3.82 20.68
C ALA A 35 12.59 -3.96 21.89
N GLN A 36 12.05 -4.06 23.12
CA GLN A 36 12.84 -4.25 24.33
C GLN A 36 13.26 -5.71 24.53
N ARG A 37 12.39 -6.67 24.18
CA ARG A 37 12.59 -8.10 24.48
C ARG A 37 13.39 -8.84 23.42
N TYR A 38 13.36 -8.39 22.17
CA TYR A 38 13.93 -9.12 21.05
C TYR A 38 14.85 -8.27 20.20
N PRO A 39 15.97 -8.85 19.71
CA PRO A 39 16.93 -8.11 18.88
C PRO A 39 16.38 -7.78 17.47
N TYR A 40 15.32 -8.43 17.07
CA TYR A 40 14.64 -8.16 15.78
C TYR A 40 13.15 -8.40 15.87
N THR A 41 12.44 -7.81 14.91
CA THR A 41 11.01 -8.08 14.64
C THR A 41 10.82 -8.24 13.14
N SER A 42 9.93 -9.14 12.73
CA SER A 42 9.63 -9.37 11.32
C SER A 42 8.33 -8.68 10.93
N ASN A 43 8.25 -8.19 9.69
CA ASN A 43 6.99 -7.78 9.09
C ASN A 43 6.14 -9.00 8.65
N LEU A 44 4.99 -8.77 8.03
CA LEU A 44 4.06 -9.83 7.58
C LEU A 44 4.69 -10.80 6.55
N PHE A 45 5.73 -10.37 5.85
CA PHE A 45 6.46 -11.16 4.85
C PHE A 45 7.74 -11.80 5.39
N GLY A 46 7.93 -11.80 6.72
CA GLY A 46 9.08 -12.43 7.37
C GLY A 46 10.39 -11.62 7.28
N ILE A 47 10.37 -10.42 6.73
CA ILE A 47 11.56 -9.57 6.64
C ILE A 47 11.90 -9.02 8.01
N LYS A 48 13.14 -9.25 8.45
CA LYS A 48 13.63 -8.91 9.78
C LYS A 48 14.18 -7.49 9.85
N TYR A 49 13.78 -6.77 10.88
CA TYR A 49 14.28 -5.44 11.24
C TYR A 49 14.99 -5.54 12.58
N TYR A 50 16.28 -5.17 12.62
CA TYR A 50 17.13 -5.30 13.79
C TYR A 50 17.30 -3.98 14.54
N ASN A 51 17.36 -4.04 15.88
CA ASN A 51 17.72 -2.91 16.75
C ASN A 51 16.90 -1.63 16.51
N ILE A 52 15.62 -1.78 16.20
CA ILE A 52 14.70 -0.65 15.98
C ILE A 52 14.00 -0.30 17.28
N SER A 53 13.97 0.99 17.64
CA SER A 53 13.20 1.45 18.80
C SER A 53 11.70 1.21 18.62
N GLY A 54 10.96 0.98 19.72
CA GLY A 54 9.52 0.73 19.68
C GLY A 54 8.72 1.81 18.95
N HIS A 55 9.16 3.08 19.07
CA HIS A 55 8.54 4.19 18.32
C HIS A 55 8.68 4.05 16.80
N LYS A 56 9.86 3.70 16.31
CA LYS A 56 10.10 3.49 14.88
C LYS A 56 9.48 2.19 14.39
N LEU A 57 9.47 1.15 15.23
CA LEU A 57 8.98 -0.17 14.89
C LEU A 57 7.51 -0.15 14.46
N ARG A 58 6.67 0.68 15.09
CA ARG A 58 5.25 0.86 14.72
C ARG A 58 5.08 1.14 13.23
N ASN A 59 5.81 2.13 12.74
CA ASN A 59 5.74 2.56 11.36
C ASN A 59 6.48 1.59 10.41
N THR A 60 7.64 1.09 10.84
CA THR A 60 8.46 0.15 10.06
C THR A 60 7.71 -1.14 9.73
N LEU A 61 6.93 -1.70 10.66
CA LEU A 61 6.17 -2.92 10.40
C LEU A 61 5.05 -2.69 9.40
N VAL A 62 4.31 -1.60 9.52
CA VAL A 62 3.19 -1.27 8.61
C VAL A 62 3.72 -0.92 7.23
N GLN A 63 4.57 0.10 7.13
CA GLN A 63 5.11 0.55 5.83
C GLN A 63 5.99 -0.51 5.17
N GLY A 64 6.77 -1.25 5.97
CA GLY A 64 7.58 -2.34 5.45
C GLY A 64 6.75 -3.50 4.91
N SER A 65 5.60 -3.80 5.52
CA SER A 65 4.66 -4.80 4.99
C SER A 65 4.03 -4.30 3.69
N ALA A 66 3.56 -3.06 3.64
CA ALA A 66 3.00 -2.46 2.43
C ALA A 66 3.99 -2.46 1.26
N ALA A 67 5.25 -2.05 1.52
CA ALA A 67 6.31 -2.05 0.50
C ALA A 67 6.64 -3.46 -0.02
N HIS A 68 6.59 -4.50 0.84
CA HIS A 68 6.81 -5.87 0.39
C HIS A 68 5.61 -6.43 -0.36
N PHE A 69 4.39 -6.12 0.07
CA PHE A 69 3.19 -6.44 -0.68
C PHE A 69 3.29 -5.90 -2.11
N LEU A 70 3.59 -4.62 -2.28
CA LEU A 70 3.72 -4.02 -3.60
C LEU A 70 4.80 -4.70 -4.46
N LYS A 71 5.94 -5.09 -3.88
CA LYS A 71 6.99 -5.84 -4.61
C LYS A 71 6.50 -7.20 -5.11
N TYR A 72 5.67 -7.90 -4.34
CA TYR A 72 5.05 -9.13 -4.80
C TYR A 72 4.06 -8.87 -5.93
N ARG A 73 3.29 -7.78 -5.85
CA ARG A 73 2.37 -7.40 -6.94
C ARG A 73 3.13 -7.01 -8.21
N ILE A 74 4.21 -6.24 -8.11
CA ILE A 74 5.09 -5.91 -9.24
C ILE A 74 5.55 -7.18 -9.96
N ARG A 75 5.98 -8.18 -9.21
CA ARG A 75 6.39 -9.46 -9.80
C ARG A 75 5.22 -10.17 -10.48
N ALA A 76 4.07 -10.29 -9.82
CA ALA A 76 2.88 -10.94 -10.38
C ALA A 76 2.39 -10.24 -11.64
N LEU A 77 2.36 -8.91 -11.66
CA LEU A 77 2.01 -8.09 -12.81
C LEU A 77 2.99 -8.27 -13.99
N TRP A 78 4.27 -8.32 -13.68
CA TRP A 78 5.29 -8.59 -14.69
C TRP A 78 5.13 -10.00 -15.30
N GLU A 79 4.95 -11.03 -14.46
CA GLU A 79 4.70 -12.40 -14.89
C GLU A 79 3.41 -12.49 -15.72
N PHE A 80 2.34 -11.79 -15.34
CA PHE A 80 1.10 -11.72 -16.12
C PHE A 80 1.33 -11.15 -17.52
N LEU A 81 2.01 -10.00 -17.64
CA LEU A 81 2.29 -9.37 -18.93
C LEU A 81 3.14 -10.28 -19.82
N GLN A 82 4.15 -10.97 -19.27
CA GLN A 82 5.02 -11.86 -20.05
C GLN A 82 4.27 -13.14 -20.48
N ASN A 83 3.55 -13.78 -19.57
CA ASN A 83 2.89 -15.06 -19.85
C ASN A 83 1.72 -14.92 -20.85
N ASN A 84 1.09 -13.77 -20.88
CA ASN A 84 0.00 -13.47 -21.84
C ASN A 84 0.50 -12.76 -23.11
N HIS A 85 1.82 -12.66 -23.29
CA HIS A 85 2.44 -12.01 -24.46
C HIS A 85 1.94 -10.59 -24.73
N MET A 86 1.65 -9.83 -23.65
CA MET A 86 1.17 -8.45 -23.75
C MET A 86 2.24 -7.52 -24.32
N SER A 87 1.81 -6.57 -25.14
CA SER A 87 2.66 -5.49 -25.66
C SER A 87 2.81 -4.33 -24.66
N SER A 88 1.89 -4.22 -23.73
CA SER A 88 1.91 -3.26 -22.61
C SER A 88 3.05 -3.53 -21.65
N ARG A 89 3.53 -2.48 -20.98
CA ARG A 89 4.70 -2.56 -20.10
C ARG A 89 4.53 -1.76 -18.82
N MET A 90 5.02 -2.30 -17.72
CA MET A 90 5.24 -1.53 -16.50
C MET A 90 6.44 -0.61 -16.72
N GLN A 91 6.26 0.69 -16.50
CA GLN A 91 7.28 1.71 -16.74
C GLN A 91 8.02 2.11 -15.48
N MET A 92 7.29 2.38 -14.41
CA MET A 92 7.89 2.82 -13.16
C MET A 92 6.99 2.56 -11.95
N GLN A 93 7.60 2.67 -10.77
CA GLN A 93 6.94 2.70 -9.47
C GLN A 93 7.19 4.07 -8.82
N ILE A 94 6.15 4.69 -8.30
CA ILE A 94 6.22 5.93 -7.53
C ILE A 94 5.48 5.71 -6.22
N HIS A 95 6.22 5.50 -5.12
CA HIS A 95 5.68 5.13 -3.80
C HIS A 95 4.79 3.87 -3.87
N ASP A 96 3.48 4.04 -3.81
CA ASP A 96 2.43 3.02 -3.86
C ASP A 96 1.71 2.95 -5.22
N GLU A 97 2.10 3.80 -6.15
CA GLU A 97 1.57 3.88 -7.52
C GLU A 97 2.45 3.10 -8.50
N LEU A 98 1.83 2.38 -9.43
CA LEU A 98 2.48 1.72 -10.56
C LEU A 98 2.02 2.33 -11.87
N VAL A 99 2.97 2.67 -12.71
CA VAL A 99 2.72 3.29 -14.02
C VAL A 99 2.93 2.29 -15.13
N PHE A 100 1.95 2.19 -16.01
CA PHE A 100 1.96 1.30 -17.16
C PHE A 100 1.82 2.10 -18.46
N GLU A 101 2.49 1.65 -19.47
CA GLU A 101 2.21 2.02 -20.85
C GLU A 101 1.31 0.93 -21.44
N ILE A 102 0.03 1.25 -21.63
CA ILE A 102 -0.95 0.31 -22.20
C ILE A 102 -1.00 0.48 -23.72
N ARG A 103 -0.82 -0.62 -24.42
CA ARG A 103 -0.86 -0.68 -25.87
C ARG A 103 -2.27 -1.02 -26.37
N LYS A 104 -2.65 -0.41 -27.50
CA LYS A 104 -3.97 -0.59 -28.10
C LYS A 104 -4.21 -1.99 -28.66
N GLU A 105 -3.13 -2.73 -28.87
CA GLU A 105 -3.15 -4.10 -29.39
C GLU A 105 -3.52 -5.11 -28.30
N ASP A 106 -3.37 -4.75 -27.04
CA ASP A 106 -3.71 -5.61 -25.92
C ASP A 106 -5.22 -5.56 -25.64
N PRO A 107 -5.81 -6.62 -25.07
CA PRO A 107 -7.24 -6.65 -24.77
C PRO A 107 -7.68 -5.55 -23.80
N ASP A 108 -8.88 -5.01 -23.95
CA ASP A 108 -9.45 -4.01 -23.04
C ASP A 108 -9.60 -4.53 -21.60
N THR A 109 -9.69 -5.85 -21.43
CA THR A 109 -9.70 -6.50 -20.10
C THR A 109 -8.44 -6.27 -19.29
N ILE A 110 -7.34 -5.83 -19.92
CA ILE A 110 -6.05 -5.62 -19.24
C ILE A 110 -6.17 -4.73 -17.97
N PHE A 111 -7.01 -3.70 -18.01
CA PHE A 111 -7.22 -2.83 -16.84
C PHE A 111 -7.80 -3.58 -15.65
N LYS A 112 -8.77 -4.45 -15.92
CA LYS A 112 -9.38 -5.31 -14.90
C LYS A 112 -8.38 -6.33 -14.38
N ASP A 113 -7.65 -7.00 -15.26
CA ASP A 113 -6.66 -8.00 -14.89
C ASP A 113 -5.54 -7.38 -14.01
N LEU A 114 -5.05 -6.19 -14.38
CA LEU A 114 -4.05 -5.47 -13.59
C LEU A 114 -4.58 -5.07 -12.21
N LYS A 115 -5.83 -4.59 -12.13
CA LYS A 115 -6.50 -4.24 -10.87
C LYS A 115 -6.64 -5.46 -9.97
N GLU A 116 -7.18 -6.56 -10.48
CA GLU A 116 -7.37 -7.80 -9.72
C GLU A 116 -6.04 -8.32 -9.15
N ILE A 117 -4.96 -8.28 -9.95
CA ILE A 117 -3.63 -8.64 -9.47
C ILE A 117 -3.13 -7.68 -8.39
N MET A 118 -3.36 -6.38 -8.53
CA MET A 118 -2.95 -5.38 -7.52
C MET A 118 -3.66 -5.59 -6.17
N GLU A 119 -4.93 -5.98 -6.19
CA GLU A 119 -5.78 -6.14 -5.01
C GLU A 119 -5.65 -7.53 -4.36
N ASP A 120 -5.03 -8.50 -5.05
CA ASP A 120 -4.97 -9.89 -4.61
C ASP A 120 -4.08 -10.08 -3.35
N TRP A 121 -4.73 -10.00 -2.19
CA TRP A 121 -4.15 -10.38 -0.91
C TRP A 121 -5.18 -11.17 -0.09
N PRO A 122 -5.27 -12.51 -0.29
CA PRO A 122 -6.30 -13.34 0.34
C PRO A 122 -6.28 -13.30 1.88
N ASP A 123 -5.11 -13.09 2.47
CA ASP A 123 -4.92 -13.07 3.93
C ASP A 123 -5.13 -11.67 4.54
N ALA A 124 -5.46 -10.65 3.76
CA ALA A 124 -5.72 -9.32 4.27
C ALA A 124 -7.03 -9.27 5.07
N LEU A 125 -6.97 -8.70 6.26
CA LEU A 125 -8.15 -8.47 7.11
C LEU A 125 -8.98 -7.25 6.69
N VAL A 126 -8.44 -6.46 5.77
CA VAL A 126 -9.07 -5.28 5.18
C VAL A 126 -8.90 -5.34 3.67
N PRO A 127 -9.84 -4.85 2.87
CA PRO A 127 -9.70 -4.84 1.42
C PRO A 127 -8.51 -3.96 1.01
N ILE A 128 -7.75 -4.43 0.04
CA ILE A 128 -6.80 -3.62 -0.71
C ILE A 128 -7.54 -3.14 -1.94
N VAL A 129 -7.59 -1.84 -2.15
CA VAL A 129 -8.32 -1.23 -3.27
C VAL A 129 -7.31 -0.49 -4.15
N ALA A 130 -7.31 -0.80 -5.43
CA ALA A 130 -6.53 -0.11 -6.44
C ALA A 130 -7.47 0.74 -7.32
N GLU A 131 -7.10 2.00 -7.49
CA GLU A 131 -7.77 2.94 -8.38
C GLU A 131 -6.92 3.13 -9.63
N ALA A 132 -7.55 3.41 -10.77
CA ALA A 132 -6.84 3.65 -12.00
C ALA A 132 -7.07 5.08 -12.49
N GLU A 133 -5.99 5.69 -12.96
CA GLU A 133 -6.04 6.95 -13.70
C GLU A 133 -5.38 6.74 -15.05
N VAL A 134 -5.93 7.34 -16.10
CA VAL A 134 -5.37 7.25 -17.45
C VAL A 134 -5.13 8.61 -18.06
N THR A 135 -4.13 8.68 -18.94
CA THR A 135 -3.89 9.84 -19.80
C THR A 135 -3.37 9.36 -21.16
N ARG A 136 -3.59 10.16 -22.21
CA ARG A 136 -3.05 9.93 -23.56
C ARG A 136 -2.04 10.99 -23.97
N THR A 137 -1.76 11.94 -23.08
CA THR A 137 -0.96 13.13 -23.37
C THR A 137 0.21 13.26 -22.39
N ASN A 138 -0.04 13.64 -21.17
CA ASN A 138 0.99 13.86 -20.16
C ASN A 138 0.45 13.58 -18.76
N TRP A 139 1.34 13.44 -17.80
CA TRP A 139 1.03 13.08 -16.41
C TRP A 139 0.05 14.03 -15.71
N ALA A 140 0.10 15.33 -16.01
CA ALA A 140 -0.74 16.33 -15.36
C ALA A 140 -2.21 16.28 -15.81
N GLU A 141 -2.47 15.56 -16.91
CA GLU A 141 -3.81 15.43 -17.50
C GLU A 141 -4.45 14.06 -17.27
N LYS A 142 -3.92 13.29 -16.29
CA LYS A 142 -4.56 12.02 -15.91
C LYS A 142 -5.97 12.28 -15.36
N LYS A 143 -6.86 11.33 -15.65
CA LYS A 143 -8.26 11.33 -15.22
C LYS A 143 -8.59 9.95 -14.65
N ASP A 144 -9.48 9.95 -13.67
CA ASP A 144 -10.03 8.72 -13.12
C ASP A 144 -10.59 7.84 -14.24
N TYR A 145 -10.31 6.54 -14.15
CA TYR A 145 -10.75 5.55 -15.10
C TYR A 145 -11.62 4.51 -14.41
N ASP A 146 -12.88 4.48 -14.74
CA ASP A 146 -13.80 3.46 -14.25
C ASP A 146 -13.61 2.16 -15.03
N ILE A 147 -13.00 1.18 -14.38
CA ILE A 147 -12.70 -0.13 -14.95
C ILE A 147 -13.98 -0.96 -15.17
N GLU A 148 -15.01 -0.75 -14.34
CA GLU A 148 -16.25 -1.55 -14.40
C GLU A 148 -17.17 -1.09 -15.54
N GLU A 149 -17.26 0.20 -15.79
CA GLU A 149 -18.05 0.74 -16.92
C GLU A 149 -17.44 0.41 -18.28
N SER A 150 -16.10 0.40 -18.38
CA SER A 150 -15.39 0.17 -19.66
C SER A 150 -15.37 -1.29 -20.11
N ALA A 151 -15.63 -2.26 -19.23
CA ALA A 151 -15.73 -3.68 -19.57
C ALA A 151 -17.10 -4.08 -20.15
N SER A 152 -18.07 -3.14 -20.22
CA SER A 152 -19.45 -3.39 -20.65
C SER A 152 -19.77 -2.83 -22.04
N THR A 153 -18.79 -2.30 -22.75
CA THR A 153 -18.95 -1.71 -24.11
C THR A 153 -18.18 -2.51 -25.13
#